data_4e5b4069083389b1e4fd05f80158a375
#
_entry.id   4e5b4069083389b1e4fd05f80158a375
#
_cell.length_a   1.000
_cell.length_b   1.000
_cell.length_c   1.000
_cell.angle_alpha   90.00
_cell.angle_beta   90.00
_cell.angle_gamma   90.00
#
_symmetry.space_group_name_H-M   'P 1'
#
loop_
_entity.id
_entity.type
_entity.pdbx_description
1 polymer ?
#
loop_
_entity_poly.entity_id
_entity_poly.type
_entity_poly.pdbx_seq_one_letter_code
_entity_poly.pdbx_strand_id
1 'polypeptide(L)'
;MDRARIDLFDLELYILELKKNENSNTQRIEELEFDQQVFTLQRETKTKLTEQKYIERMSSLTTEINANQNGTITSILANPGDSVTIGTPLVMVANASDALHAHLLIPSSGIGKMMIGDSVQLRLHSFPHMQYGTFEGIVSEISSSAISSSKLSDLYALATNGEPMFVVKASLDSAQIKKLLEDNSVRPGMVVSADIIVSKVKIYEILFSRLFSN
;
A
#
# COMPACT_ATOMS: atom_id res chain seq x y z
N MET A 1 80.40 -49.59 -41.45
CA MET A 1 79.59 -49.49 -40.21
C MET A 1 79.00 -48.12 -39.93
N ASP A 2 79.57 -47.07 -40.53
CA ASP A 2 79.12 -45.69 -40.21
C ASP A 2 77.87 -45.22 -40.94
N ARG A 3 77.53 -45.70 -42.11
CA ARG A 3 76.31 -45.29 -42.82
C ARG A 3 75.01 -45.74 -42.12
N ALA A 4 74.98 -46.96 -41.62
CA ALA A 4 73.83 -47.47 -40.92
C ALA A 4 73.50 -46.75 -39.57
N ARG A 5 74.59 -46.18 -38.98
CA ARG A 5 74.45 -45.35 -37.75
C ARG A 5 73.89 -43.95 -38.05
N ILE A 6 74.31 -43.39 -39.21
CA ILE A 6 73.74 -42.11 -39.65
C ILE A 6 72.27 -42.22 -40.01
N ASP A 7 71.92 -43.27 -40.76
CA ASP A 7 70.54 -43.54 -41.13
C ASP A 7 69.62 -43.75 -39.86
N LEU A 8 70.12 -44.39 -38.85
CA LEU A 8 69.42 -44.61 -37.58
C LEU A 8 69.23 -43.33 -36.79
N PHE A 9 70.22 -42.46 -36.76
CA PHE A 9 70.15 -41.14 -36.12
C PHE A 9 69.19 -40.19 -36.82
N ASP A 10 69.16 -40.18 -38.13
CA ASP A 10 68.21 -39.42 -38.94
C ASP A 10 66.79 -39.89 -38.73
N LEU A 11 66.58 -41.21 -38.60
CA LEU A 11 65.27 -41.76 -38.28
C LEU A 11 64.80 -41.37 -36.85
N GLU A 12 65.71 -41.36 -35.87
CA GLU A 12 65.41 -40.92 -34.51
C GLU A 12 65.01 -39.41 -34.46
N LEU A 13 65.72 -38.58 -35.19
CA LEU A 13 65.39 -37.14 -35.33
C LEU A 13 64.00 -36.96 -35.96
N TYR A 14 63.70 -37.71 -37.00
CA TYR A 14 62.40 -37.66 -37.68
C TYR A 14 61.27 -38.09 -36.75
N ILE A 15 61.48 -39.14 -35.94
CA ILE A 15 60.51 -39.58 -34.91
C ILE A 15 60.28 -38.52 -33.84
N LEU A 16 61.35 -37.83 -33.42
CA LEU A 16 61.30 -36.74 -32.43
C LEU A 16 60.48 -35.57 -32.99
N GLU A 17 60.69 -35.23 -34.26
CA GLU A 17 59.94 -34.17 -34.93
C GLU A 17 58.46 -34.50 -35.06
N LEU A 18 58.12 -35.76 -35.46
CA LEU A 18 56.75 -36.22 -35.51
C LEU A 18 56.05 -36.18 -34.14
N LYS A 19 56.72 -36.61 -33.07
CA LYS A 19 56.21 -36.53 -31.71
C LYS A 19 55.95 -35.10 -31.25
N LYS A 20 56.87 -34.17 -31.60
CA LYS A 20 56.69 -32.75 -31.31
C LYS A 20 55.49 -32.18 -32.05
N ASN A 21 55.29 -32.53 -33.30
CA ASN A 21 54.11 -32.11 -34.07
C ASN A 21 52.84 -32.69 -33.55
N GLU A 22 52.82 -33.96 -33.13
CA GLU A 22 51.70 -34.62 -32.50
C GLU A 22 51.29 -33.92 -31.20
N ASN A 23 52.22 -33.65 -30.31
CA ASN A 23 51.99 -32.93 -29.07
C ASN A 23 51.43 -31.49 -29.33
N SER A 24 51.99 -30.79 -30.32
CA SER A 24 51.50 -29.48 -30.72
C SER A 24 50.09 -29.49 -31.24
N ASN A 25 49.76 -30.54 -32.06
CA ASN A 25 48.42 -30.70 -32.58
C ASN A 25 47.42 -31.08 -31.45
N THR A 26 47.83 -31.91 -30.50
CA THR A 26 47.00 -32.28 -29.34
C THR A 26 46.70 -31.06 -28.50
N GLN A 27 47.67 -30.23 -28.21
CA GLN A 27 47.47 -28.96 -27.46
C GLN A 27 46.50 -28.02 -28.22
N ARG A 28 46.61 -27.91 -29.52
CA ARG A 28 45.69 -27.11 -30.34
C ARG A 28 44.26 -27.62 -30.30
N ILE A 29 44.09 -28.94 -30.30
CA ILE A 29 42.76 -29.55 -30.18
C ILE A 29 42.13 -29.24 -28.82
N GLU A 30 42.91 -29.40 -27.75
CA GLU A 30 42.43 -29.08 -26.39
C GLU A 30 42.07 -27.57 -26.26
N GLU A 31 42.83 -26.69 -26.82
CA GLU A 31 42.57 -25.24 -26.84
C GLU A 31 41.28 -24.92 -27.60
N LEU A 32 41.08 -25.54 -28.77
CA LEU A 32 39.85 -25.36 -29.57
C LEU A 32 38.61 -25.93 -28.89
N GLU A 33 38.74 -27.06 -28.21
CA GLU A 33 37.63 -27.68 -27.46
C GLU A 33 37.24 -26.78 -26.27
N PHE A 34 38.23 -26.21 -25.56
CA PHE A 34 37.99 -25.24 -24.49
C PHE A 34 37.28 -23.99 -25.00
N ASP A 35 37.79 -23.39 -26.09
CA ASP A 35 37.17 -22.22 -26.71
C ASP A 35 35.72 -22.52 -27.17
N GLN A 36 35.49 -23.68 -27.70
CA GLN A 36 34.12 -24.12 -28.10
C GLN A 36 33.21 -24.21 -26.87
N GLN A 37 33.69 -24.78 -25.77
CA GLN A 37 32.90 -24.83 -24.52
C GLN A 37 32.60 -23.43 -23.98
N VAL A 38 33.59 -22.54 -23.92
CA VAL A 38 33.40 -21.16 -23.48
C VAL A 38 32.39 -20.43 -24.36
N PHE A 39 32.48 -20.57 -25.66
CA PHE A 39 31.54 -19.97 -26.60
C PHE A 39 30.12 -20.49 -26.41
N THR A 40 29.95 -21.77 -26.16
CA THR A 40 28.65 -22.39 -25.90
C THR A 40 28.01 -21.86 -24.64
N LEU A 41 28.79 -21.79 -23.56
CA LEU A 41 28.36 -21.23 -22.28
C LEU A 41 27.97 -19.74 -22.40
N GLN A 42 28.75 -18.97 -23.14
CA GLN A 42 28.45 -17.55 -23.39
C GLN A 42 27.14 -17.38 -24.18
N ARG A 43 26.90 -18.21 -25.19
CA ARG A 43 25.64 -18.20 -25.94
C ARG A 43 24.43 -18.53 -25.06
N GLU A 44 24.54 -19.58 -24.25
CA GLU A 44 23.47 -19.97 -23.34
C GLU A 44 23.17 -18.84 -22.32
N THR A 45 24.20 -18.24 -21.73
CA THR A 45 24.04 -17.14 -20.79
C THR A 45 23.36 -15.94 -21.47
N LYS A 46 23.79 -15.59 -22.67
CA LYS A 46 23.21 -14.48 -23.43
C LYS A 46 21.76 -14.74 -23.81
N THR A 47 21.42 -15.97 -24.18
CA THR A 47 20.05 -16.37 -24.51
C THR A 47 19.15 -16.24 -23.27
N LYS A 48 19.57 -16.78 -22.11
CA LYS A 48 18.83 -16.69 -20.86
C LYS A 48 18.61 -15.23 -20.41
N LEU A 49 19.63 -14.38 -20.51
CA LEU A 49 19.51 -12.95 -20.22
C LEU A 49 18.51 -12.24 -21.15
N THR A 50 18.49 -12.63 -22.42
CA THR A 50 17.56 -12.03 -23.38
C THR A 50 16.13 -12.48 -23.12
N GLU A 51 15.92 -13.75 -22.79
CA GLU A 51 14.62 -14.28 -22.39
C GLU A 51 14.09 -13.60 -21.10
N GLN A 52 14.94 -13.44 -20.09
CA GLN A 52 14.56 -12.74 -18.87
C GLN A 52 14.13 -11.29 -19.15
N LYS A 53 14.92 -10.56 -19.93
CA LYS A 53 14.56 -9.19 -20.34
C LYS A 53 13.26 -9.13 -21.14
N TYR A 54 13.00 -10.14 -21.97
CA TYR A 54 11.76 -10.22 -22.73
C TYR A 54 10.56 -10.45 -21.81
N ILE A 55 10.68 -11.39 -20.87
CA ILE A 55 9.63 -11.68 -19.86
C ILE A 55 9.36 -10.44 -19.00
N GLU A 56 10.42 -9.76 -18.50
CA GLU A 56 10.29 -8.52 -17.73
C GLU A 56 9.56 -7.43 -18.53
N ARG A 57 9.91 -7.24 -19.80
CA ARG A 57 9.22 -6.28 -20.66
C ARG A 57 7.77 -6.65 -20.91
N MET A 58 7.47 -7.91 -21.15
CA MET A 58 6.09 -8.36 -21.37
C MET A 58 5.25 -8.21 -20.10
N SER A 59 5.79 -8.53 -18.93
CA SER A 59 5.09 -8.34 -17.65
C SER A 59 4.88 -6.86 -17.30
N SER A 60 5.74 -5.95 -17.78
CA SER A 60 5.58 -4.51 -17.56
C SER A 60 4.54 -3.85 -18.47
N LEU A 61 4.13 -4.50 -19.56
CA LEU A 61 3.11 -3.97 -20.48
C LEU A 61 1.69 -4.08 -19.93
N THR A 62 1.46 -5.02 -19.01
CA THR A 62 0.14 -5.22 -18.40
C THR A 62 0.31 -5.48 -16.93
N THR A 63 -0.22 -4.60 -16.09
CA THR A 63 -0.26 -4.78 -14.65
C THR A 63 -1.68 -5.09 -14.23
N GLU A 64 -1.90 -6.25 -13.65
CA GLU A 64 -3.18 -6.64 -13.07
C GLU A 64 -3.24 -6.16 -11.63
N ILE A 65 -4.28 -5.38 -11.29
CA ILE A 65 -4.49 -4.86 -9.95
C ILE A 65 -5.70 -5.57 -9.35
N ASN A 66 -5.44 -6.36 -8.31
CA ASN A 66 -6.46 -7.10 -7.58
C ASN A 66 -6.91 -6.32 -6.34
N ALA A 67 -8.19 -6.42 -6.00
CA ALA A 67 -8.70 -5.86 -4.76
C ALA A 67 -8.11 -6.59 -3.55
N ASN A 68 -7.61 -5.83 -2.55
CA ASN A 68 -7.01 -6.40 -1.34
C ASN A 68 -8.07 -6.96 -0.36
N GLN A 69 -9.34 -6.66 -0.59
CA GLN A 69 -10.45 -7.08 0.27
C GLN A 69 -11.73 -7.29 -0.53
N ASN A 70 -12.62 -8.10 0.01
CA ASN A 70 -13.95 -8.27 -0.54
C ASN A 70 -14.80 -7.05 -0.23
N GLY A 71 -15.58 -6.57 -1.21
CA GLY A 71 -16.41 -5.39 -0.99
C GLY A 71 -17.18 -4.99 -2.23
N THR A 72 -17.88 -3.86 -2.13
CA THR A 72 -18.63 -3.25 -3.23
C THR A 72 -17.86 -2.03 -3.76
N ILE A 73 -17.75 -1.91 -5.07
CA ILE A 73 -17.16 -0.74 -5.70
C ILE A 73 -18.09 0.46 -5.47
N THR A 74 -17.59 1.47 -4.77
CA THR A 74 -18.35 2.69 -4.48
C THR A 74 -18.06 3.82 -5.47
N SER A 75 -16.86 3.84 -6.04
CA SER A 75 -16.47 4.83 -7.04
C SER A 75 -15.37 4.30 -7.94
N ILE A 76 -15.48 4.61 -9.23
CA ILE A 76 -14.42 4.41 -10.22
C ILE A 76 -13.83 5.79 -10.49
N LEU A 77 -12.54 5.96 -10.22
CA LEU A 77 -11.84 7.24 -10.29
C LEU A 77 -11.05 7.42 -11.58
N ALA A 78 -10.67 6.33 -12.23
CA ALA A 78 -9.94 6.34 -13.49
C ALA A 78 -10.79 5.75 -14.62
N ASN A 79 -10.77 6.36 -15.77
CA ASN A 79 -11.47 5.89 -16.97
C ASN A 79 -10.51 5.20 -17.94
N PRO A 80 -11.00 4.32 -18.81
CA PRO A 80 -10.18 3.77 -19.88
C PRO A 80 -9.60 4.89 -20.75
N GLY A 81 -8.27 4.86 -20.93
CA GLY A 81 -7.53 5.91 -21.66
C GLY A 81 -6.84 6.93 -20.77
N ASP A 82 -7.12 6.97 -19.47
CA ASP A 82 -6.42 7.86 -18.54
C ASP A 82 -4.97 7.39 -18.30
N SER A 83 -4.07 8.35 -18.19
CA SER A 83 -2.68 8.10 -17.80
C SER A 83 -2.59 8.05 -16.29
N VAL A 84 -2.13 6.92 -15.75
CA VAL A 84 -2.01 6.70 -14.31
C VAL A 84 -0.56 6.45 -13.91
N THR A 85 -0.19 6.89 -12.72
CA THR A 85 1.12 6.69 -12.12
C THR A 85 1.01 5.83 -10.86
N ILE A 86 2.13 5.34 -10.37
CA ILE A 86 2.15 4.59 -9.11
C ILE A 86 1.62 5.49 -7.98
N GLY A 87 0.61 4.98 -7.25
CA GLY A 87 -0.05 5.72 -6.18
C GLY A 87 -1.35 6.44 -6.59
N THR A 88 -1.68 6.47 -7.89
CA THR A 88 -2.96 7.03 -8.35
C THR A 88 -4.11 6.09 -7.92
N PRO A 89 -5.11 6.59 -7.17
CA PRO A 89 -6.26 5.79 -6.81
C PRO A 89 -7.15 5.54 -8.03
N LEU A 90 -7.45 4.27 -8.32
CA LEU A 90 -8.23 3.86 -9.48
C LEU A 90 -9.68 3.58 -9.14
N VAL A 91 -9.91 2.91 -8.02
CA VAL A 91 -11.22 2.43 -7.59
C VAL A 91 -11.32 2.53 -6.07
N MET A 92 -12.47 2.95 -5.57
CA MET A 92 -12.80 2.87 -4.16
C MET A 92 -13.68 1.64 -3.89
N VAL A 93 -13.25 0.81 -2.94
CA VAL A 93 -13.98 -0.39 -2.52
C VAL A 93 -14.38 -0.22 -1.06
N ALA A 94 -15.68 -0.27 -0.77
CA ALA A 94 -16.20 -0.32 0.58
C ALA A 94 -16.50 -1.77 0.97
N ASN A 95 -16.16 -2.13 2.18
CA ASN A 95 -16.55 -3.44 2.72
C ASN A 95 -18.04 -3.42 3.05
N ALA A 96 -18.80 -4.35 2.50
CA ALA A 96 -20.24 -4.42 2.70
C ALA A 96 -20.66 -4.75 4.16
N SER A 97 -19.75 -5.28 4.96
CA SER A 97 -19.98 -5.67 6.36
C SER A 97 -19.58 -4.60 7.38
N ASP A 98 -18.94 -3.52 6.96
CA ASP A 98 -18.50 -2.50 7.90
C ASP A 98 -19.66 -1.59 8.29
N ALA A 99 -19.95 -1.53 9.60
CA ALA A 99 -20.82 -0.52 10.14
C ALA A 99 -20.29 0.88 9.83
N LEU A 100 -21.15 1.81 9.47
CA LEU A 100 -20.75 3.19 9.27
C LEU A 100 -20.25 3.80 10.58
N HIS A 101 -19.08 4.43 10.53
CA HIS A 101 -18.51 5.17 11.63
C HIS A 101 -18.39 6.65 11.24
N ALA A 102 -18.69 7.54 12.18
CA ALA A 102 -18.36 8.95 12.03
C ALA A 102 -16.92 9.18 12.52
N HIS A 103 -16.10 9.80 11.68
CA HIS A 103 -14.77 10.26 12.06
C HIS A 103 -14.87 11.73 12.48
N LEU A 104 -14.66 11.99 13.75
CA LEU A 104 -14.75 13.33 14.35
C LEU A 104 -13.33 13.88 14.57
N LEU A 105 -13.11 15.10 14.13
CA LEU A 105 -11.84 15.80 14.30
C LEU A 105 -11.96 16.73 15.50
N ILE A 106 -11.23 16.46 16.57
CA ILE A 106 -11.33 17.14 17.84
C ILE A 106 -10.00 17.81 18.19
N PRO A 107 -9.99 19.12 18.46
CA PRO A 107 -8.78 19.82 18.89
C PRO A 107 -8.30 19.33 20.25
N SER A 108 -7.03 19.53 20.55
CA SER A 108 -6.40 19.14 21.83
C SER A 108 -7.11 19.69 23.06
N SER A 109 -7.74 20.84 22.94
CA SER A 109 -8.52 21.48 24.04
C SER A 109 -9.80 20.70 24.39
N GLY A 110 -10.36 19.92 23.42
CA GLY A 110 -11.61 19.19 23.62
C GLY A 110 -11.42 17.75 24.06
N ILE A 111 -10.30 17.11 23.67
CA ILE A 111 -10.09 15.67 23.84
C ILE A 111 -9.92 15.25 25.33
N GLY A 112 -9.37 16.13 26.18
CA GLY A 112 -8.99 15.77 27.54
C GLY A 112 -10.15 15.37 28.47
N LYS A 113 -11.39 15.62 28.07
CA LYS A 113 -12.60 15.26 28.83
C LYS A 113 -13.40 14.14 28.18
N MET A 114 -12.94 13.63 27.04
CA MET A 114 -13.68 12.64 26.27
C MET A 114 -13.21 11.23 26.63
N MET A 115 -14.16 10.33 26.76
CA MET A 115 -13.91 8.93 27.07
C MET A 115 -14.60 8.02 26.02
N ILE A 116 -14.03 6.83 25.85
CA ILE A 116 -14.70 5.78 25.07
C ILE A 116 -16.01 5.43 25.78
N GLY A 117 -17.10 5.38 25.02
CA GLY A 117 -18.46 5.16 25.54
C GLY A 117 -19.27 6.45 25.71
N ASP A 118 -18.67 7.63 25.53
CA ASP A 118 -19.41 8.89 25.57
C ASP A 118 -20.43 8.98 24.43
N SER A 119 -21.58 9.59 24.74
CA SER A 119 -22.61 9.84 23.73
C SER A 119 -22.31 11.11 22.95
N VAL A 120 -22.43 11.03 21.64
CA VAL A 120 -22.26 12.16 20.72
C VAL A 120 -23.55 12.35 19.92
N GLN A 121 -23.94 13.61 19.72
CA GLN A 121 -25.04 13.97 18.85
C GLN A 121 -24.49 14.42 17.50
N LEU A 122 -24.87 13.71 16.44
CA LEU A 122 -24.37 13.91 15.09
C LEU A 122 -25.46 14.59 14.24
N ARG A 123 -25.02 15.55 13.46
CA ARG A 123 -25.84 16.22 12.44
C ARG A 123 -25.20 16.01 11.08
N LEU A 124 -25.94 15.38 10.17
CA LEU A 124 -25.48 15.22 8.78
C LEU A 124 -25.81 16.51 8.02
N HIS A 125 -24.79 17.09 7.38
CA HIS A 125 -24.98 18.33 6.61
C HIS A 125 -25.89 18.13 5.39
N SER A 126 -25.95 16.92 4.85
CA SER A 126 -26.81 16.59 3.70
C SER A 126 -28.29 16.49 4.05
N PHE A 127 -28.66 16.50 5.35
CA PHE A 127 -30.03 16.36 5.80
C PHE A 127 -30.43 17.56 6.67
N PRO A 128 -31.53 18.26 6.33
CA PRO A 128 -32.01 19.37 7.17
C PRO A 128 -32.36 18.90 8.56
N HIS A 129 -31.66 19.45 9.57
CA HIS A 129 -31.83 19.06 10.97
C HIS A 129 -33.25 19.32 11.51
N MET A 130 -33.98 20.24 10.90
CA MET A 130 -35.39 20.50 11.26
C MET A 130 -36.33 19.37 10.92
N GLN A 131 -35.99 18.53 9.94
CA GLN A 131 -36.83 17.41 9.53
C GLN A 131 -36.35 16.06 10.10
N TYR A 132 -35.03 15.89 10.17
CA TYR A 132 -34.41 14.61 10.54
C TYR A 132 -33.84 14.58 11.97
N GLY A 133 -33.72 15.75 12.61
CA GLY A 133 -33.17 15.88 13.96
C GLY A 133 -31.68 15.63 14.05
N THR A 134 -31.24 15.12 15.20
CA THR A 134 -29.87 14.70 15.50
C THR A 134 -29.82 13.19 15.67
N PHE A 135 -28.71 12.59 15.29
CA PHE A 135 -28.48 11.16 15.40
C PHE A 135 -27.55 10.89 16.58
N GLU A 136 -27.89 9.92 17.39
CA GLU A 136 -27.02 9.50 18.49
C GLU A 136 -25.94 8.54 17.99
N GLY A 137 -24.72 8.77 18.43
CA GLY A 137 -23.58 7.91 18.26
C GLY A 137 -22.86 7.67 19.58
N ILE A 138 -22.06 6.65 19.65
CA ILE A 138 -21.26 6.30 20.82
C ILE A 138 -19.78 6.30 20.39
N VAL A 139 -18.93 6.97 21.16
CA VAL A 139 -17.48 6.97 20.95
C VAL A 139 -16.95 5.55 21.11
N SER A 140 -16.40 5.00 20.03
CA SER A 140 -15.85 3.65 19.99
C SER A 140 -14.33 3.63 20.11
N GLU A 141 -13.66 4.65 19.57
CA GLU A 141 -12.21 4.72 19.54
C GLU A 141 -11.74 6.17 19.58
N ILE A 142 -10.64 6.42 20.28
CA ILE A 142 -9.96 7.72 20.33
C ILE A 142 -8.51 7.50 19.92
N SER A 143 -8.00 8.29 18.94
CA SER A 143 -6.60 8.19 18.51
C SER A 143 -5.66 8.52 19.67
N SER A 144 -4.58 7.76 19.82
CA SER A 144 -3.58 7.97 20.87
C SER A 144 -2.69 9.19 20.63
N SER A 145 -2.67 9.74 19.42
CA SER A 145 -1.87 10.89 19.03
C SER A 145 -2.64 11.84 18.13
N ALA A 146 -2.28 13.12 18.23
CA ALA A 146 -2.81 14.13 17.32
C ALA A 146 -2.19 13.99 15.92
N ILE A 147 -2.99 14.23 14.89
CA ILE A 147 -2.59 14.23 13.50
C ILE A 147 -2.42 15.66 13.03
N SER A 148 -1.34 15.94 12.28
CA SER A 148 -1.09 17.26 11.72
C SER A 148 -2.15 17.67 10.70
N SER A 149 -2.41 18.97 10.59
CA SER A 149 -3.40 19.53 9.68
C SER A 149 -3.16 19.15 8.20
N SER A 150 -1.91 19.06 7.77
CA SER A 150 -1.56 18.65 6.40
C SER A 150 -2.03 17.22 6.09
N LYS A 151 -1.78 16.29 7.00
CA LYS A 151 -2.25 14.89 6.84
C LYS A 151 -3.77 14.78 6.91
N LEU A 152 -4.42 15.62 7.72
CA LEU A 152 -5.88 15.61 7.80
C LEU A 152 -6.53 16.14 6.52
N SER A 153 -5.95 17.16 5.88
CA SER A 153 -6.41 17.66 4.58
C SER A 153 -6.31 16.58 3.52
N ASP A 154 -5.23 15.81 3.51
CA ASP A 154 -5.03 14.72 2.55
C ASP A 154 -6.01 13.56 2.76
N LEU A 155 -6.32 13.23 4.03
CA LEU A 155 -7.17 12.09 4.37
C LEU A 155 -8.67 12.38 4.27
N TYR A 156 -9.09 13.60 4.66
CA TYR A 156 -10.51 13.93 4.83
C TYR A 156 -10.98 15.06 3.90
N ALA A 157 -10.10 15.65 3.08
CA ALA A 157 -10.37 16.81 2.23
C ALA A 157 -11.03 17.99 2.99
N LEU A 158 -10.73 18.10 4.29
CA LEU A 158 -11.25 19.16 5.17
C LEU A 158 -10.16 20.20 5.45
N ALA A 159 -10.51 21.46 5.28
CA ALA A 159 -9.65 22.55 5.70
C ALA A 159 -9.66 22.63 7.23
N THR A 160 -8.49 22.51 7.86
CA THR A 160 -8.29 22.70 9.28
C THR A 160 -7.54 24.01 9.51
N ASN A 161 -7.79 24.66 10.65
CA ASN A 161 -7.14 25.94 11.01
C ASN A 161 -5.65 25.83 11.37
N GLY A 162 -4.97 24.75 10.91
CA GLY A 162 -3.54 24.55 11.18
C GLY A 162 -3.24 23.85 12.51
N GLU A 163 -4.23 23.66 13.38
CA GLU A 163 -4.05 22.97 14.67
C GLU A 163 -4.04 21.45 14.48
N PRO A 164 -3.19 20.75 15.24
CA PRO A 164 -3.23 19.29 15.28
C PRO A 164 -4.51 18.80 15.97
N MET A 165 -5.16 17.79 15.38
CA MET A 165 -6.43 17.27 15.88
C MET A 165 -6.34 15.77 16.16
N PHE A 166 -7.12 15.34 17.13
CA PHE A 166 -7.35 13.91 17.41
C PHE A 166 -8.51 13.40 16.57
N VAL A 167 -8.36 12.18 16.05
CA VAL A 167 -9.43 11.48 15.34
C VAL A 167 -10.17 10.60 16.34
N VAL A 168 -11.46 10.82 16.44
CA VAL A 168 -12.37 10.04 17.27
C VAL A 168 -13.35 9.31 16.36
N LYS A 169 -13.49 7.99 16.51
CA LYS A 169 -14.49 7.22 15.83
C LYS A 169 -15.73 7.09 16.70
N ALA A 170 -16.88 7.42 16.16
CA ALA A 170 -18.17 7.19 16.79
C ALA A 170 -18.98 6.17 15.96
N SER A 171 -19.50 5.17 16.63
CA SER A 171 -20.41 4.20 16.01
C SER A 171 -21.80 4.82 15.86
N LEU A 172 -22.43 4.56 14.75
CA LEU A 172 -23.76 5.03 14.39
C LEU A 172 -24.76 3.87 14.58
N ASP A 173 -25.27 3.69 15.76
CA ASP A 173 -26.15 2.54 16.07
C ASP A 173 -27.61 2.93 16.31
N SER A 174 -28.04 4.10 15.85
CA SER A 174 -29.45 4.47 15.98
C SER A 174 -30.32 3.77 14.93
N ALA A 175 -31.49 3.32 15.33
CA ALA A 175 -32.49 2.71 14.44
C ALA A 175 -32.88 3.66 13.27
N GLN A 176 -32.77 4.98 13.49
CA GLN A 176 -33.04 5.99 12.48
C GLN A 176 -31.99 5.95 11.37
N ILE A 177 -30.72 5.79 11.71
CA ILE A 177 -29.64 5.69 10.71
C ILE A 177 -29.74 4.38 9.93
N LYS A 178 -30.07 3.28 10.59
CA LYS A 178 -30.32 2.00 9.90
C LYS A 178 -31.37 2.14 8.81
N LYS A 179 -32.46 2.83 9.10
CA LYS A 179 -33.53 3.10 8.13
C LYS A 179 -33.06 3.97 6.96
N LEU A 180 -32.24 5.01 7.22
CA LEU A 180 -31.67 5.86 6.19
C LEU A 180 -30.59 5.14 5.36
N LEU A 181 -29.90 4.16 5.94
CA LEU A 181 -28.97 3.28 5.23
C LEU A 181 -29.69 2.32 4.30
N GLU A 182 -30.79 1.72 4.74
CA GLU A 182 -31.63 0.83 3.92
C GLU A 182 -32.18 1.59 2.70
N ASP A 183 -32.56 2.85 2.87
CA ASP A 183 -33.01 3.74 1.78
C ASP A 183 -31.85 4.25 0.89
N ASN A 184 -30.59 3.83 1.11
CA ASN A 184 -29.40 4.34 0.42
C ASN A 184 -29.22 5.87 0.49
N SER A 185 -29.83 6.51 1.47
CA SER A 185 -29.80 7.97 1.64
C SER A 185 -28.52 8.46 2.31
N VAL A 186 -27.92 7.64 3.19
CA VAL A 186 -26.64 7.92 3.84
C VAL A 186 -25.53 7.13 3.14
N ARG A 187 -24.45 7.84 2.76
CA ARG A 187 -23.33 7.26 2.03
C ARG A 187 -22.00 7.58 2.72
N PRO A 188 -21.01 6.70 2.64
CA PRO A 188 -19.64 7.03 3.07
C PRO A 188 -19.14 8.32 2.40
N GLY A 189 -18.41 9.14 3.16
CA GLY A 189 -17.88 10.42 2.69
C GLY A 189 -18.79 11.63 2.93
N MET A 190 -19.97 11.45 3.51
CA MET A 190 -20.81 12.58 3.94
C MET A 190 -20.20 13.32 5.13
N VAL A 191 -20.30 14.66 5.09
CA VAL A 191 -19.80 15.52 6.17
C VAL A 191 -20.82 15.56 7.31
N VAL A 192 -20.30 15.39 8.53
CA VAL A 192 -21.07 15.45 9.77
C VAL A 192 -20.51 16.48 10.73
N SER A 193 -21.37 17.13 11.48
CA SER A 193 -21.02 17.91 12.67
C SER A 193 -21.43 17.14 13.93
N ALA A 194 -20.60 17.21 14.97
CA ALA A 194 -20.88 16.53 16.23
C ALA A 194 -20.90 17.50 17.39
N ASP A 195 -21.92 17.34 18.23
CA ASP A 195 -21.97 17.94 19.57
C ASP A 195 -21.68 16.85 20.60
N ILE A 196 -20.65 17.07 21.42
CA ILE A 196 -20.20 16.09 22.39
C ILE A 196 -20.73 16.48 23.75
N ILE A 197 -21.45 15.57 24.40
CA ILE A 197 -21.95 15.74 25.75
C ILE A 197 -20.92 15.18 26.72
N VAL A 198 -19.96 16.03 27.14
CA VAL A 198 -18.82 15.63 27.99
C VAL A 198 -19.19 15.51 29.46
N SER A 199 -20.22 16.22 29.94
CA SER A 199 -20.69 16.10 31.32
C SER A 199 -22.13 16.62 31.50
N LYS A 200 -22.93 15.86 32.22
CA LYS A 200 -24.23 16.33 32.73
C LYS A 200 -24.00 16.81 34.15
N VAL A 201 -23.75 18.12 34.33
CA VAL A 201 -23.65 18.71 35.66
C VAL A 201 -25.06 19.08 36.11
N LYS A 202 -25.48 18.60 37.26
CA LYS A 202 -26.79 18.94 37.81
C LYS A 202 -26.77 20.40 38.29
N ILE A 203 -27.82 21.18 37.99
CA ILE A 203 -27.88 22.61 38.28
C ILE A 203 -27.63 22.91 39.75
N TYR A 204 -28.06 22.03 40.64
CA TYR A 204 -27.82 22.22 42.09
C TYR A 204 -26.34 22.06 42.46
N GLU A 205 -25.55 21.25 41.77
CA GLU A 205 -24.11 21.11 42.02
C GLU A 205 -23.37 22.38 41.64
N ILE A 206 -23.79 23.09 40.60
CA ILE A 206 -23.23 24.39 40.22
C ILE A 206 -23.56 25.45 41.29
N LEU A 207 -24.76 25.44 41.82
CA LEU A 207 -25.19 26.38 42.86
C LEU A 207 -24.49 26.13 44.21
N PHE A 208 -24.34 24.86 44.59
CA PHE A 208 -23.68 24.52 45.88
C PHE A 208 -22.17 24.61 45.81
N SER A 209 -21.53 24.33 44.67
CA SER A 209 -20.07 24.48 44.54
C SER A 209 -19.60 25.94 44.74
N ARG A 210 -20.45 26.90 44.38
CA ARG A 210 -20.17 28.34 44.60
C ARG A 210 -20.37 28.78 46.05
N LEU A 211 -21.17 28.03 46.83
CA LEU A 211 -21.43 28.33 48.27
C LEU A 211 -20.37 27.74 49.21
N PHE A 212 -19.67 26.68 48.81
CA PHE A 212 -18.69 25.97 49.65
C PHE A 212 -17.24 26.13 49.18
N SER A 213 -16.96 26.95 48.14
CA SER A 213 -15.62 27.32 47.74
C SER A 213 -15.22 28.61 48.47
N ASN A 214 -14.75 28.42 49.70
CA ASN A 214 -14.06 29.46 50.46
C ASN A 214 -12.73 28.92 50.95
#